data_bec5549736438ed8f9193751956d1f92
#
_entry.id   bec5549736438ed8f9193751956d1f92
#
_cell.length_a   1.000
_cell.length_b   1.000
_cell.length_c   1.000
_cell.angle_alpha   90.00
_cell.angle_beta   90.00
_cell.angle_gamma   90.00
#
_symmetry.space_group_name_H-M   'P 1'
#
loop_
_entity.id
_entity.type
_entity.pdbx_description
1 polymer ?
#
loop_
_entity_poly.entity_id
_entity_poly.type
_entity_poly.pdbx_seq_one_letter_code
_entity_poly.pdbx_strand_id
1 'polypeptide(L)'
;KLGNEMKGYVYITGTGADPAEFDNLSDPMFGEVPSLGACMSNLREFADIGDYLFVVSGKAKDLAQYVFGGMRVAEKIDHLAAYGRFPQNRLRMREDGVVVGNIIVDAKGNKHPLDHHADKGFDRRVKNFIVGADPLAIQSPKEVELARQQTLSKLSDIIGKQGNRPIDILGRQRKLNEDQVIEMIN
;
A
#
# COMPACT_ATOMS: atom_id res chain seq x y z
N LYS A 1 -21.94 13.46 19.56
CA LYS A 1 -20.75 13.29 18.69
C LYS A 1 -20.99 12.05 17.85
N LEU A 2 -21.35 12.27 16.60
CA LEU A 2 -21.34 11.21 15.60
C LEU A 2 -19.87 10.83 15.43
N GLY A 3 -19.45 9.66 15.96
CA GLY A 3 -18.14 9.11 15.69
C GLY A 3 -17.97 8.97 14.19
N ASN A 4 -16.80 9.36 13.65
CA ASN A 4 -16.50 9.11 12.25
C ASN A 4 -16.61 7.61 12.00
N GLU A 5 -17.53 7.25 11.13
CA GLU A 5 -17.71 5.88 10.70
C GLU A 5 -16.41 5.35 10.10
N MET A 6 -15.96 4.18 10.52
CA MET A 6 -14.76 3.55 9.97
C MET A 6 -14.98 3.27 8.49
N LYS A 7 -14.04 3.70 7.67
CA LYS A 7 -14.04 3.41 6.23
C LYS A 7 -12.67 2.89 5.82
N GLY A 8 -12.57 2.45 4.60
CA GLY A 8 -11.31 1.98 4.07
C GLY A 8 -11.23 2.14 2.57
N TYR A 9 -10.11 1.73 2.05
CA TYR A 9 -9.83 1.71 0.62
C TYR A 9 -9.08 0.42 0.28
N VAL A 10 -9.36 -0.10 -0.88
CA VAL A 10 -8.57 -1.18 -1.48
C VAL A 10 -8.03 -0.67 -2.81
N TYR A 11 -6.78 -0.91 -3.08
CA TYR A 11 -6.13 -0.48 -4.32
C TYR A 11 -5.22 -1.55 -4.87
N ILE A 12 -4.92 -1.43 -6.17
CA ILE A 12 -4.00 -2.32 -6.87
C ILE A 12 -2.67 -1.58 -7.03
N THR A 13 -1.57 -2.17 -6.54
CA THR A 13 -0.25 -1.56 -6.71
C THR A 13 0.16 -1.55 -8.17
N GLY A 14 0.86 -0.48 -8.58
CA GLY A 14 1.32 -0.31 -9.96
C GLY A 14 2.55 -1.14 -10.33
N THR A 15 3.20 -1.80 -9.36
CA THR A 15 4.38 -2.61 -9.66
C THR A 15 3.98 -3.99 -10.18
N GLY A 16 4.68 -4.47 -11.21
CA GLY A 16 4.51 -5.83 -11.71
C GLY A 16 5.32 -6.88 -10.94
N ALA A 17 5.94 -6.48 -9.83
CA ALA A 17 6.71 -7.36 -8.97
C ALA A 17 5.79 -8.20 -8.08
N ASP A 18 6.16 -9.46 -7.85
CA ASP A 18 5.46 -10.32 -6.92
C ASP A 18 5.85 -9.96 -5.48
N PRO A 19 4.90 -9.52 -4.63
CA PRO A 19 5.22 -9.17 -3.24
C PRO A 19 5.84 -10.32 -2.44
N ALA A 20 5.52 -11.56 -2.80
CA ALA A 20 6.07 -12.73 -2.14
C ALA A 20 7.58 -12.90 -2.35
N GLU A 21 8.14 -12.30 -3.42
CA GLU A 21 9.56 -12.37 -3.75
C GLU A 21 10.36 -11.15 -3.25
N PHE A 22 9.69 -10.06 -2.88
CA PHE A 22 10.33 -8.78 -2.58
C PHE A 22 10.34 -8.38 -1.10
N ASP A 23 9.96 -9.26 -0.18
CA ASP A 23 10.06 -9.07 1.28
C ASP A 23 9.49 -7.74 1.80
N ASN A 24 8.54 -7.14 1.08
CA ASN A 24 7.91 -5.85 1.45
C ASN A 24 8.91 -4.70 1.65
N LEU A 25 9.99 -4.66 0.87
CA LEU A 25 11.04 -3.66 0.98
C LEU A 25 10.77 -2.39 0.17
N SER A 26 9.66 -2.32 -0.52
CA SER A 26 9.22 -1.14 -1.28
C SER A 26 7.83 -0.70 -0.80
N ASP A 27 7.20 0.19 -1.53
CA ASP A 27 5.94 0.78 -1.10
C ASP A 27 4.72 -0.04 -1.55
N PRO A 28 3.78 -0.41 -0.67
CA PRO A 28 3.76 -0.18 0.78
C PRO A 28 4.73 -1.08 1.54
N MET A 29 5.23 -0.62 2.67
CA MET A 29 6.10 -1.41 3.54
C MET A 29 5.31 -1.96 4.73
N PHE A 30 5.43 -3.26 4.98
CA PHE A 30 4.75 -3.97 6.06
C PHE A 30 5.78 -4.52 7.07
N GLY A 31 6.41 -3.63 7.80
CA GLY A 31 7.23 -4.00 8.93
C GLY A 31 6.45 -3.89 10.25
N GLU A 32 7.16 -3.74 11.33
CA GLU A 32 6.57 -3.48 12.65
C GLU A 32 5.67 -2.23 12.62
N VAL A 33 6.12 -1.19 11.93
CA VAL A 33 5.32 -0.01 11.63
C VAL A 33 5.11 0.02 10.12
N PRO A 34 3.90 -0.31 9.64
CA PRO A 34 3.62 -0.29 8.22
C PRO A 34 3.53 1.13 7.69
N SER A 35 3.81 1.32 6.40
CA SER A 35 3.80 2.65 5.79
C SER A 35 3.44 2.62 4.31
N LEU A 36 2.89 3.75 3.83
CA LEU A 36 2.65 4.02 2.41
C LEU A 36 3.13 5.44 2.13
N GLY A 37 4.18 5.60 1.34
CA GLY A 37 4.84 6.90 1.20
C GLY A 37 5.13 7.36 -0.21
N ALA A 38 5.38 6.47 -1.15
CA ALA A 38 5.78 6.84 -2.51
C ALA A 38 4.64 6.76 -3.51
N CYS A 39 3.85 5.71 -3.46
CA CYS A 39 2.74 5.45 -4.38
C CYS A 39 1.43 6.07 -3.88
N MET A 40 0.44 6.16 -4.78
CA MET A 40 -0.94 6.50 -4.44
C MET A 40 -1.09 7.86 -3.73
N SER A 41 -0.48 8.91 -4.27
CA SER A 41 -0.54 10.25 -3.68
C SER A 41 -1.97 10.74 -3.44
N ASN A 42 -2.90 10.43 -4.34
CA ASN A 42 -4.32 10.77 -4.18
C ASN A 42 -4.92 10.07 -2.97
N LEU A 43 -4.71 8.75 -2.88
CA LEU A 43 -5.23 7.95 -1.77
C LEU A 43 -4.65 8.42 -0.43
N ARG A 44 -3.37 8.73 -0.39
CA ARG A 44 -2.71 9.25 0.82
C ARG A 44 -3.28 10.60 1.25
N GLU A 45 -3.72 11.41 0.29
CA GLU A 45 -4.40 12.67 0.57
C GLU A 45 -5.81 12.48 1.13
N PHE A 46 -6.60 11.56 0.53
CA PHE A 46 -8.00 11.34 0.88
C PHE A 46 -8.21 10.52 2.16
N ALA A 47 -7.33 9.56 2.43
CA ALA A 47 -7.49 8.70 3.59
C ALA A 47 -7.35 9.51 4.88
N ASP A 48 -8.23 9.25 5.81
CA ASP A 48 -8.22 9.88 7.14
C ASP A 48 -7.57 8.97 8.17
N ILE A 49 -7.10 9.55 9.25
CA ILE A 49 -6.64 8.79 10.41
C ILE A 49 -7.77 7.89 10.89
N GLY A 50 -7.47 6.60 11.09
CA GLY A 50 -8.43 5.57 11.45
C GLY A 50 -8.97 4.76 10.27
N ASP A 51 -8.80 5.22 9.04
CA ASP A 51 -9.19 4.46 7.86
C ASP A 51 -8.27 3.25 7.64
N TYR A 52 -8.81 2.21 7.00
CA TYR A 52 -8.04 1.04 6.59
C TYR A 52 -7.63 1.11 5.12
N LEU A 53 -6.42 0.69 4.84
CA LEU A 53 -5.90 0.55 3.48
C LEU A 53 -5.56 -0.91 3.23
N PHE A 54 -6.07 -1.47 2.13
CA PHE A 54 -5.75 -2.82 1.68
C PHE A 54 -5.12 -2.75 0.30
N VAL A 55 -4.14 -3.59 0.06
CA VAL A 55 -3.40 -3.57 -1.20
C VAL A 55 -3.45 -4.93 -1.89
N VAL A 56 -3.78 -4.88 -3.18
CA VAL A 56 -3.75 -6.02 -4.09
C VAL A 56 -2.48 -5.93 -4.91
N SER A 57 -1.82 -7.06 -5.10
CA SER A 57 -0.61 -7.14 -5.93
C SER A 57 -0.89 -6.71 -7.37
N GLY A 58 0.11 -6.13 -8.03
CA GLY A 58 0.05 -5.79 -9.44
C GLY A 58 0.00 -7.04 -10.31
N LYS A 59 -0.32 -6.84 -11.59
CA LYS A 59 -0.34 -7.94 -12.55
C LYS A 59 1.07 -8.46 -12.78
N ALA A 60 1.31 -9.70 -12.43
CA ALA A 60 2.55 -10.43 -12.73
C ALA A 60 2.23 -11.60 -13.66
N LYS A 61 3.20 -11.93 -14.52
CA LYS A 61 3.02 -13.00 -15.51
C LYS A 61 2.77 -14.35 -14.82
N ASP A 62 1.71 -15.03 -15.24
CA ASP A 62 1.33 -16.38 -14.78
C ASP A 62 1.04 -16.49 -13.27
N LEU A 63 0.81 -15.38 -12.60
CA LEU A 63 0.48 -15.36 -11.18
C LEU A 63 -0.86 -14.66 -10.93
N ALA A 64 -1.69 -15.26 -10.09
CA ALA A 64 -2.91 -14.62 -9.64
C ALA A 64 -2.60 -13.45 -8.69
N GLN A 65 -3.27 -12.32 -8.92
CA GLN A 65 -3.18 -11.17 -8.04
C GLN A 65 -3.89 -11.49 -6.70
N TYR A 66 -3.33 -11.02 -5.61
CA TYR A 66 -3.88 -11.30 -4.29
C TYR A 66 -3.73 -10.10 -3.36
N VAL A 67 -4.59 -10.00 -2.36
CA VAL A 67 -4.44 -9.05 -1.27
C VAL A 67 -3.26 -9.50 -0.43
N PHE A 68 -2.17 -8.73 -0.47
CA PHE A 68 -0.95 -9.11 0.25
C PHE A 68 -0.75 -8.35 1.56
N GLY A 69 -1.57 -7.37 1.84
CA GLY A 69 -1.49 -6.67 3.11
C GLY A 69 -2.50 -5.55 3.28
N GLY A 70 -2.47 -4.99 4.46
CA GLY A 70 -3.29 -3.85 4.83
C GLY A 70 -2.77 -3.18 6.09
N MET A 71 -3.27 -2.01 6.38
CA MET A 71 -2.93 -1.24 7.57
C MET A 71 -4.06 -0.28 7.93
N ARG A 72 -4.07 0.14 9.19
CA ARG A 72 -4.90 1.27 9.63
C ARG A 72 -4.06 2.54 9.61
N VAL A 73 -4.57 3.62 9.07
CA VAL A 73 -3.89 4.91 9.07
C VAL A 73 -3.80 5.44 10.50
N ALA A 74 -2.59 5.56 11.02
CA ALA A 74 -2.35 6.10 12.37
C ALA A 74 -1.94 7.57 12.33
N GLU A 75 -1.10 7.95 11.36
CA GLU A 75 -0.61 9.32 11.20
C GLU A 75 -0.42 9.65 9.72
N LYS A 76 -0.47 10.93 9.42
CA LYS A 76 -0.08 11.47 8.09
C LYS A 76 0.96 12.55 8.33
N ILE A 77 2.18 12.33 7.86
CA ILE A 77 3.31 13.24 8.04
C ILE A 77 3.93 13.57 6.67
N ASP A 78 4.77 14.60 6.60
CA ASP A 78 5.53 14.85 5.39
C ASP A 78 6.76 13.94 5.29
N HIS A 79 7.34 13.84 4.09
CA HIS A 79 8.49 12.97 3.86
C HIS A 79 9.75 13.38 4.63
N LEU A 80 9.94 14.67 4.90
CA LEU A 80 11.10 15.12 5.68
C LEU A 80 10.99 14.66 7.13
N ALA A 81 9.80 14.74 7.72
CA ALA A 81 9.55 14.19 9.05
C ALA A 81 9.74 12.67 9.08
N ALA A 82 9.26 11.98 8.03
CA ALA A 82 9.46 10.53 7.87
C ALA A 82 10.95 10.19 7.75
N TYR A 83 11.71 10.98 7.02
CA TYR A 83 13.15 10.79 6.85
C TYR A 83 13.89 10.74 8.20
N GLY A 84 13.59 11.68 9.09
CA GLY A 84 14.20 11.70 10.42
C GLY A 84 13.74 10.58 11.32
N ARG A 85 12.46 10.18 11.20
CA ARG A 85 11.82 9.22 12.11
C ARG A 85 12.02 7.76 11.71
N PHE A 86 12.13 7.46 10.41
CA PHE A 86 12.21 6.09 9.89
C PHE A 86 13.44 5.89 8.99
N PRO A 87 14.65 5.83 9.55
CA PRO A 87 15.87 5.62 8.75
C PRO A 87 15.84 4.37 7.86
N GLN A 88 15.19 3.31 8.33
CA GLN A 88 15.07 2.05 7.60
C GLN A 88 14.18 2.14 6.35
N ASN A 89 13.37 3.19 6.25
CA ASN A 89 12.49 3.41 5.11
C ASN A 89 13.10 4.34 4.05
N ARG A 90 14.29 4.89 4.29
CA ARG A 90 14.99 5.75 3.32
C ARG A 90 15.33 4.96 2.08
N LEU A 91 15.26 5.62 0.92
CA LEU A 91 15.67 4.99 -0.33
C LEU A 91 17.15 4.60 -0.27
N ARG A 92 17.44 3.40 -0.71
CA ARG A 92 18.80 2.88 -0.85
C ARG A 92 18.83 1.83 -1.96
N MET A 93 20.01 1.63 -2.54
CA MET A 93 20.22 0.58 -3.50
C MET A 93 20.83 -0.64 -2.80
N ARG A 94 20.23 -1.81 -3.00
CA ARG A 94 20.77 -3.08 -2.54
C ARG A 94 21.95 -3.51 -3.43
N GLU A 95 22.71 -4.49 -2.97
CA GLU A 95 23.83 -5.05 -3.73
C GLU A 95 23.42 -5.62 -5.10
N ASP A 96 22.18 -6.12 -5.20
CA ASP A 96 21.61 -6.63 -6.45
C ASP A 96 21.10 -5.53 -7.41
N GLY A 97 21.28 -4.26 -7.07
CA GLY A 97 20.85 -3.12 -7.88
C GLY A 97 19.37 -2.75 -7.71
N VAL A 98 18.65 -3.42 -6.82
CA VAL A 98 17.24 -3.10 -6.54
C VAL A 98 17.16 -1.94 -5.56
N VAL A 99 16.38 -0.90 -5.89
CA VAL A 99 16.09 0.23 -5.01
C VAL A 99 14.99 -0.18 -4.04
N VAL A 100 15.23 0.03 -2.75
CA VAL A 100 14.28 -0.27 -1.67
C VAL A 100 14.01 0.98 -0.84
N GLY A 101 12.90 0.96 -0.10
CA GLY A 101 12.46 2.08 0.72
C GLY A 101 11.28 2.82 0.10
N ASN A 102 10.70 3.73 0.84
CA ASN A 102 9.54 4.52 0.41
C ASN A 102 9.58 5.98 0.83
N ILE A 103 10.71 6.46 1.34
CA ILE A 103 10.93 7.88 1.63
C ILE A 103 11.70 8.49 0.46
N ILE A 104 11.03 9.32 -0.33
CA ILE A 104 11.53 9.81 -1.62
C ILE A 104 12.36 11.11 -1.53
N VAL A 105 12.68 11.56 -0.32
CA VAL A 105 13.48 12.77 -0.10
C VAL A 105 14.83 12.42 0.51
N ASP A 106 15.79 13.34 0.34
CA ASP A 106 17.06 13.34 1.06
C ASP A 106 16.93 14.03 2.43
N ALA A 107 18.05 14.18 3.14
CA ALA A 107 18.10 14.80 4.46
C ALA A 107 17.66 16.29 4.47
N LYS A 108 17.66 16.94 3.33
CA LYS A 108 17.26 18.35 3.17
C LYS A 108 15.81 18.49 2.67
N GLY A 109 15.12 17.38 2.40
CA GLY A 109 13.78 17.39 1.84
C GLY A 109 13.72 17.56 0.33
N ASN A 110 14.86 17.51 -0.36
CA ASN A 110 14.93 17.53 -1.82
C ASN A 110 14.66 16.12 -2.37
N LYS A 111 14.28 16.06 -3.66
CA LYS A 111 14.08 14.77 -4.32
C LYS A 111 15.32 13.90 -4.21
N HIS A 112 15.14 12.68 -3.71
CA HIS A 112 16.24 11.72 -3.57
C HIS A 112 16.76 11.29 -4.95
N PRO A 113 18.09 11.16 -5.14
CA PRO A 113 18.65 10.74 -6.43
C PRO A 113 18.16 9.38 -6.93
N LEU A 114 17.75 8.48 -6.04
CA LEU A 114 17.21 7.17 -6.38
C LEU A 114 15.70 7.16 -6.63
N ASP A 115 15.01 8.30 -6.47
CA ASP A 115 13.60 8.40 -6.80
C ASP A 115 13.41 8.52 -8.30
N HIS A 116 12.77 7.53 -8.90
CA HIS A 116 12.55 7.45 -10.34
C HIS A 116 11.26 8.12 -10.81
N HIS A 117 10.49 8.72 -9.92
CA HIS A 117 9.30 9.46 -10.32
C HIS A 117 9.67 10.75 -11.06
N ALA A 118 8.79 11.20 -11.95
CA ALA A 118 8.97 12.47 -12.63
C ALA A 118 9.01 13.64 -11.64
N ASP A 119 9.73 14.72 -11.98
CA ASP A 119 9.79 15.92 -11.15
C ASP A 119 8.42 16.60 -11.01
N LYS A 120 7.60 16.51 -12.06
CA LYS A 120 6.24 17.01 -12.01
C LYS A 120 5.42 16.26 -10.93
N GLY A 121 4.81 17.02 -10.04
CA GLY A 121 4.02 16.48 -8.94
C GLY A 121 4.84 16.04 -7.72
N PHE A 122 6.14 16.32 -7.69
CA PHE A 122 6.98 16.01 -6.53
C PHE A 122 6.45 16.66 -5.25
N ASP A 123 6.06 17.93 -5.28
CA ASP A 123 5.52 18.65 -4.12
C ASP A 123 4.29 17.98 -3.52
N ARG A 124 3.50 17.32 -4.34
CA ARG A 124 2.34 16.54 -3.90
C ARG A 124 2.75 15.20 -3.32
N ARG A 125 3.71 14.53 -3.95
CA ARG A 125 4.18 13.21 -3.49
C ARG A 125 4.90 13.24 -2.15
N VAL A 126 5.55 14.35 -1.79
CA VAL A 126 6.26 14.47 -0.51
C VAL A 126 5.35 14.74 0.68
N LYS A 127 4.07 14.99 0.43
CA LYS A 127 3.06 15.18 1.47
C LYS A 127 2.38 13.85 1.79
N ASN A 128 1.78 13.79 2.98
CA ASN A 128 0.92 12.67 3.35
C ASN A 128 1.60 11.30 3.31
N PHE A 129 2.82 11.22 3.86
CA PHE A 129 3.41 9.92 4.18
C PHE A 129 2.54 9.25 5.24
N ILE A 130 1.96 8.10 4.91
CA ILE A 130 1.08 7.35 5.81
C ILE A 130 1.95 6.51 6.75
N VAL A 131 1.81 6.76 8.04
CA VAL A 131 2.29 5.88 9.10
C VAL A 131 1.10 5.03 9.53
N GLY A 132 1.25 3.73 9.41
CA GLY A 132 0.17 2.79 9.70
C GLY A 132 0.31 2.14 11.08
N ALA A 133 -0.76 1.46 11.47
CA ALA A 133 -0.83 0.58 12.62
C ALA A 133 -1.61 -0.68 12.23
N ASP A 134 -1.63 -1.67 13.12
CA ASP A 134 -2.37 -2.91 12.94
C ASP A 134 -2.09 -3.57 11.57
N PRO A 135 -0.82 -3.86 11.26
CA PRO A 135 -0.46 -4.40 9.96
C PRO A 135 -1.08 -5.77 9.74
N LEU A 136 -1.62 -5.95 8.54
CA LEU A 136 -2.10 -7.22 8.03
C LEU A 136 -1.19 -7.59 6.86
N ALA A 137 -0.27 -8.52 7.06
CA ALA A 137 0.66 -8.94 6.02
C ALA A 137 0.50 -10.44 5.77
N ILE A 138 0.34 -10.80 4.50
CA ILE A 138 0.27 -12.19 4.04
C ILE A 138 1.64 -12.57 3.52
N GLN A 139 2.40 -13.33 4.28
CA GLN A 139 3.83 -13.56 4.03
C GLN A 139 4.21 -15.04 3.93
N SER A 140 3.57 -15.94 4.68
CA SER A 140 3.91 -17.35 4.60
C SER A 140 3.52 -17.94 3.24
N PRO A 141 4.30 -18.86 2.67
CA PRO A 141 3.98 -19.47 1.38
C PRO A 141 2.57 -20.07 1.31
N LYS A 142 2.12 -20.68 2.40
CA LYS A 142 0.77 -21.26 2.50
C LYS A 142 -0.32 -20.21 2.47
N GLU A 143 -0.14 -19.11 3.20
CA GLU A 143 -1.08 -17.99 3.20
C GLU A 143 -1.12 -17.28 1.85
N VAL A 144 0.03 -17.10 1.21
CA VAL A 144 0.14 -16.51 -0.13
C VAL A 144 -0.63 -17.37 -1.14
N GLU A 145 -0.42 -18.69 -1.15
CA GLU A 145 -1.11 -19.60 -2.05
C GLU A 145 -2.63 -19.53 -1.85
N LEU A 146 -3.09 -19.56 -0.62
CA LEU A 146 -4.50 -19.46 -0.28
C LEU A 146 -5.08 -18.11 -0.72
N ALA A 147 -4.37 -17.01 -0.47
CA ALA A 147 -4.78 -15.68 -0.90
C ALA A 147 -4.87 -15.55 -2.42
N ARG A 148 -3.93 -16.13 -3.17
CA ARG A 148 -4.00 -16.17 -4.64
C ARG A 148 -5.23 -16.87 -5.15
N GLN A 149 -5.66 -17.95 -4.48
CA GLN A 149 -6.84 -18.70 -4.86
C GLN A 149 -8.14 -17.98 -4.51
N GLN A 150 -8.18 -17.22 -3.44
CA GLN A 150 -9.41 -16.70 -2.85
C GLN A 150 -9.65 -15.19 -3.08
N THR A 151 -8.64 -14.41 -3.42
CA THR A 151 -8.78 -12.94 -3.49
C THR A 151 -9.87 -12.51 -4.45
N LEU A 152 -9.89 -13.02 -5.68
CA LEU A 152 -10.86 -12.59 -6.69
C LEU A 152 -12.30 -12.85 -6.24
N SER A 153 -12.57 -14.05 -5.74
CA SER A 153 -13.90 -14.43 -5.23
C SER A 153 -14.29 -13.59 -4.01
N LYS A 154 -13.37 -13.39 -3.08
CA LYS A 154 -13.59 -12.57 -1.88
C LYS A 154 -13.92 -11.12 -2.23
N LEU A 155 -13.16 -10.52 -3.13
CA LEU A 155 -13.42 -9.15 -3.59
C LEU A 155 -14.78 -9.05 -4.31
N SER A 156 -15.10 -10.04 -5.14
CA SER A 156 -16.40 -10.11 -5.82
C SER A 156 -17.55 -10.14 -4.82
N ASP A 157 -17.44 -10.96 -3.78
CA ASP A 157 -18.48 -11.08 -2.74
C ASP A 157 -18.61 -9.79 -1.92
N ILE A 158 -17.50 -9.20 -1.51
CA ILE A 158 -17.51 -7.97 -0.69
C ILE A 158 -18.06 -6.78 -1.47
N ILE A 159 -17.67 -6.63 -2.72
CA ILE A 159 -18.04 -5.48 -3.56
C ILE A 159 -19.41 -5.71 -4.22
N GLY A 160 -19.79 -6.97 -4.44
CA GLY A 160 -21.03 -7.30 -5.15
C GLY A 160 -20.93 -7.13 -6.66
N LYS A 161 -19.74 -7.28 -7.22
CA LYS A 161 -19.49 -7.14 -8.65
C LYS A 161 -18.67 -8.31 -9.17
N GLN A 162 -19.03 -8.86 -10.30
CA GLN A 162 -18.31 -9.94 -10.97
C GLN A 162 -17.21 -9.40 -11.88
N GLY A 163 -16.11 -10.13 -11.99
CA GLY A 163 -15.01 -9.83 -12.88
C GLY A 163 -14.00 -10.96 -12.93
N ASN A 164 -13.18 -10.96 -13.97
CA ASN A 164 -12.13 -11.96 -14.16
C ASN A 164 -10.78 -11.53 -13.57
N ARG A 165 -10.65 -10.27 -13.26
CA ARG A 165 -9.44 -9.66 -12.68
C ARG A 165 -9.83 -8.70 -11.56
N PRO A 166 -8.97 -8.46 -10.58
CA PRO A 166 -9.25 -7.46 -9.54
C PRO A 166 -9.64 -6.09 -10.09
N ILE A 167 -9.00 -5.62 -11.17
CA ILE A 167 -9.32 -4.33 -11.77
C ILE A 167 -10.76 -4.24 -12.30
N ASP A 168 -11.33 -5.36 -12.74
CA ASP A 168 -12.71 -5.39 -13.22
C ASP A 168 -13.72 -5.19 -12.07
N ILE A 169 -13.31 -5.51 -10.85
CA ILE A 169 -14.14 -5.38 -9.64
C ILE A 169 -13.89 -4.04 -8.95
N LEU A 170 -12.62 -3.65 -8.79
CA LEU A 170 -12.20 -2.53 -7.98
C LEU A 170 -11.93 -1.23 -8.76
N GLY A 171 -11.59 -1.32 -10.06
CA GLY A 171 -10.84 -0.26 -10.71
C GLY A 171 -9.43 -0.19 -10.12
N ARG A 172 -8.78 0.96 -10.17
CA ARG A 172 -7.45 1.16 -9.57
C ARG A 172 -7.52 1.22 -8.04
N GLN A 173 -8.58 1.80 -7.53
CA GLN A 173 -8.86 1.87 -6.11
C GLN A 173 -10.37 1.96 -5.88
N ARG A 174 -10.80 1.54 -4.71
CA ARG A 174 -12.21 1.57 -4.33
C ARG A 174 -12.37 1.88 -2.85
N LYS A 175 -13.31 2.77 -2.55
CA LYS A 175 -13.70 3.06 -1.17
C LYS A 175 -14.55 1.92 -0.61
N LEU A 176 -14.32 1.60 0.64
CA LEU A 176 -15.04 0.56 1.39
C LEU A 176 -15.80 1.20 2.55
N ASN A 177 -17.01 0.71 2.80
CA ASN A 177 -17.74 1.03 4.02
C ASN A 177 -17.25 0.17 5.19
N GLU A 178 -17.75 0.41 6.38
CA GLU A 178 -17.33 -0.29 7.60
C GLU A 178 -17.51 -1.80 7.50
N ASP A 179 -18.66 -2.27 7.03
CA ASP A 179 -18.93 -3.71 6.89
C ASP A 179 -17.96 -4.37 5.91
N GLN A 180 -17.65 -3.72 4.81
CA GLN A 180 -16.67 -4.19 3.82
C GLN A 180 -15.27 -4.24 4.40
N VAL A 181 -14.87 -3.24 5.20
CA VAL A 181 -13.58 -3.25 5.90
C VAL A 181 -13.48 -4.46 6.84
N ILE A 182 -14.52 -4.72 7.62
CA ILE A 182 -14.57 -5.86 8.54
C ILE A 182 -14.43 -7.17 7.78
N GLU A 183 -15.12 -7.33 6.66
CA GLU A 183 -15.00 -8.52 5.81
C GLU A 183 -13.59 -8.66 5.20
N MET A 184 -12.93 -7.56 4.85
CA MET A 184 -11.55 -7.60 4.35
C MET A 184 -10.55 -8.06 5.42
N ILE A 185 -10.75 -7.67 6.67
CA ILE A 185 -9.90 -8.07 7.80
C ILE A 185 -10.01 -9.58 8.10
N ASN A 186 -11.17 -10.14 7.92
CA ASN A 186 -11.42 -11.56 8.09
C ASN A 186 -11.04 -12.34 6.82
#